data_ef35ea439123da9c0d1f6e61294fe483
#
_entry.id   ef35ea439123da9c0d1f6e61294fe483
#
_cell.length_a   1.000
_cell.length_b   1.000
_cell.length_c   1.000
_cell.angle_alpha   90.00
_cell.angle_beta   90.00
_cell.angle_gamma   90.00
#
_symmetry.space_group_name_H-M   'P 1'
#
loop_
_entity.id
_entity.type
_entity.pdbx_description
1 polymer ?
#
loop_
_entity_poly.entity_id
_entity_poly.type
_entity_poly.pdbx_seq_one_letter_code
_entity_poly.pdbx_strand_id
1 'polypeptide(L)'
;MIRKFNREGYTWDGVDTLVYKQDNSPFKDVTRQVLFDGAWDIPCQFRYFEVKPGGYSTMERHEHTHMVMIFRGKGQCLMGDTVEDVQEGDMIEIPKLMAHQFRANQGEHLGFLCLVNVDRDKVQVITSEEQAMMKQNPAIKAFLESE
;
A
#
# COMPACT_ATOMS: atom_id res chain seq x y z
N MET A 1 16.56 12.13 -17.73
CA MET A 1 16.33 12.75 -16.40
C MET A 1 16.71 11.76 -15.31
N ILE A 2 17.42 12.20 -14.29
CA ILE A 2 17.75 11.35 -13.14
C ILE A 2 17.15 12.02 -11.89
N ARG A 3 16.34 11.29 -11.15
CA ARG A 3 15.83 11.72 -9.85
C ARG A 3 16.66 11.02 -8.77
N LYS A 4 17.44 11.79 -8.02
CA LYS A 4 18.28 11.23 -6.95
C LYS A 4 17.41 10.85 -5.78
N PHE A 5 17.71 9.68 -5.21
CA PHE A 5 17.07 9.19 -3.99
C PHE A 5 17.74 9.78 -2.77
N ASN A 6 16.96 10.36 -1.88
CA ASN A 6 17.37 10.81 -0.56
C ASN A 6 17.00 9.75 0.47
N ARG A 7 17.99 9.00 0.92
CA ARG A 7 17.81 7.90 1.87
C ARG A 7 17.30 8.35 3.23
N GLU A 8 17.69 9.53 3.69
CA GLU A 8 17.26 10.06 4.99
C GLU A 8 15.75 10.31 5.04
N GLY A 9 15.21 10.95 4.01
CA GLY A 9 13.78 11.27 3.94
C GLY A 9 12.94 10.23 3.18
N TYR A 10 13.55 9.26 2.53
CA TYR A 10 12.89 8.35 1.58
C TYR A 10 12.07 9.12 0.54
N THR A 11 12.74 10.08 -0.07
CA THR A 11 12.16 10.96 -1.10
C THR A 11 13.04 10.96 -2.36
N TRP A 12 12.48 11.44 -3.45
CA TRP A 12 13.20 11.62 -4.71
C TRP A 12 13.17 13.08 -5.13
N ASP A 13 14.27 13.55 -5.71
CA ASP A 13 14.39 14.93 -6.19
C ASP A 13 13.25 15.28 -7.16
N GLY A 14 12.60 16.41 -6.91
CA GLY A 14 11.54 16.92 -7.77
C GLY A 14 10.23 16.15 -7.70
N VAL A 15 10.04 15.30 -6.69
CA VAL A 15 8.79 14.56 -6.46
C VAL A 15 8.13 15.05 -5.19
N ASP A 16 6.85 15.42 -5.29
CA ASP A 16 6.06 15.85 -4.15
C ASP A 16 5.62 14.67 -3.29
N THR A 17 5.70 14.86 -1.97
CA THR A 17 5.15 13.91 -1.01
C THR A 17 3.72 14.33 -0.66
N LEU A 18 2.75 13.50 -1.00
CA LEU A 18 1.35 13.72 -0.70
C LEU A 18 0.99 13.04 0.61
N VAL A 19 0.50 13.83 1.57
CA VAL A 19 0.05 13.35 2.89
C VAL A 19 -1.46 13.25 2.90
N TYR A 20 -1.99 12.09 3.28
CA TYR A 20 -3.44 11.91 3.42
C TYR A 20 -3.92 12.46 4.76
N LYS A 21 -5.09 13.11 4.77
CA LYS A 21 -5.74 13.55 5.99
C LYS A 21 -6.32 12.33 6.72
N GLN A 22 -6.19 12.34 8.04
CA GLN A 22 -6.56 11.18 8.87
C GLN A 22 -8.03 11.16 9.31
N ASP A 23 -8.70 12.30 9.31
CA ASP A 23 -10.06 12.43 9.82
C ASP A 23 -11.05 11.62 8.98
N ASN A 24 -11.61 10.56 9.59
CA ASN A 24 -12.55 9.63 8.97
C ASN A 24 -12.03 8.88 7.74
N SER A 25 -10.69 8.77 7.60
CA SER A 25 -10.07 8.05 6.50
C SER A 25 -9.97 6.56 6.79
N PRO A 26 -10.14 5.68 5.76
CA PRO A 26 -9.95 4.24 5.90
C PRO A 26 -8.47 3.81 5.93
N PHE A 27 -7.55 4.74 6.11
CA PHE A 27 -6.11 4.54 6.21
C PHE A 27 -5.54 5.40 7.34
N LYS A 28 -4.33 5.09 7.78
CA LYS A 28 -3.64 5.80 8.87
C LYS A 28 -2.17 6.01 8.53
N ASP A 29 -1.72 7.26 8.65
CA ASP A 29 -0.30 7.63 8.52
C ASP A 29 0.36 7.14 7.22
N VAL A 30 -0.27 7.42 6.08
CA VAL A 30 0.21 7.02 4.76
C VAL A 30 0.58 8.24 3.93
N THR A 31 1.73 8.18 3.26
CA THR A 31 2.15 9.15 2.24
C THR A 31 2.32 8.48 0.89
N ARG A 32 2.23 9.27 -0.18
CA ARG A 32 2.42 8.80 -1.56
C ARG A 32 3.32 9.75 -2.32
N GLN A 33 4.23 9.20 -3.09
CA GLN A 33 5.05 9.91 -4.07
C GLN A 33 4.84 9.29 -5.45
N VAL A 34 4.46 10.07 -6.44
CA VAL A 34 4.33 9.62 -7.83
C VAL A 34 5.68 9.80 -8.52
N LEU A 35 6.39 8.70 -8.73
CA LEU A 35 7.75 8.70 -9.30
C LEU A 35 7.73 8.78 -10.82
N PHE A 36 6.71 8.19 -11.45
CA PHE A 36 6.47 8.21 -12.89
C PHE A 36 4.96 8.16 -13.14
N ASP A 37 4.46 9.03 -14.01
CA ASP A 37 3.03 9.18 -14.27
C ASP A 37 2.63 8.81 -15.71
N GLY A 38 3.32 7.83 -16.27
CA GLY A 38 3.01 7.30 -17.58
C GLY A 38 3.61 8.08 -18.74
N ALA A 39 3.77 7.38 -19.84
CA ALA A 39 4.08 7.91 -21.17
C ALA A 39 3.27 7.11 -22.19
N TRP A 40 3.17 7.61 -23.43
CA TRP A 40 2.33 6.96 -24.44
C TRP A 40 2.75 5.50 -24.74
N ASP A 41 4.04 5.20 -24.59
CA ASP A 41 4.65 3.87 -24.81
C ASP A 41 4.85 3.07 -23.51
N ILE A 42 4.70 3.71 -22.35
CA ILE A 42 4.73 3.07 -21.02
C ILE A 42 3.53 3.60 -20.22
N PRO A 43 2.32 3.10 -20.47
CA PRO A 43 1.10 3.63 -19.86
C PRO A 43 0.90 3.14 -18.43
N CYS A 44 1.91 3.29 -17.58
CA CYS A 44 1.85 2.88 -16.19
C CYS A 44 2.29 4.01 -15.24
N GLN A 45 1.74 3.98 -14.04
CA GLN A 45 2.12 4.87 -12.96
C GLN A 45 2.99 4.09 -11.96
N PHE A 46 4.12 4.67 -11.59
CA PHE A 46 5.05 4.11 -10.63
C PHE A 46 5.09 5.00 -9.39
N ARG A 47 4.74 4.45 -8.23
CA ARG A 47 4.54 5.21 -7.00
C ARG A 47 5.32 4.61 -5.85
N TYR A 48 5.69 5.45 -4.90
CA TYR A 48 6.18 5.01 -3.60
C TYR A 48 5.16 5.40 -2.53
N PHE A 49 4.73 4.41 -1.75
CA PHE A 49 3.91 4.60 -0.56
C PHE A 49 4.73 4.35 0.69
N GLU A 50 4.55 5.17 1.69
CA GLU A 50 5.16 4.97 2.99
C GLU A 50 4.10 5.00 4.08
N VAL A 51 4.10 3.95 4.90
CA VAL A 51 3.24 3.80 6.06
C VAL A 51 4.11 3.97 7.30
N LYS A 52 3.75 4.91 8.17
CA LYS A 52 4.47 5.15 9.43
C LYS A 52 4.26 4.00 10.40
N PRO A 53 5.14 3.85 11.42
CA PRO A 53 5.00 2.79 12.43
C PRO A 53 3.59 2.70 12.99
N GLY A 54 3.01 1.50 12.95
CA GLY A 54 1.65 1.25 13.42
C GLY A 54 0.53 1.76 12.51
N GLY A 55 0.86 2.35 11.37
CA GLY A 55 -0.11 2.80 10.38
C GLY A 55 -0.57 1.67 9.44
N TYR A 56 -1.50 2.01 8.57
CA TYR A 56 -2.06 1.05 7.60
C TYR A 56 -2.65 1.75 6.39
N SER A 57 -2.60 1.07 5.24
CA SER A 57 -3.25 1.51 4.02
C SER A 57 -4.76 1.23 4.05
N THR A 58 -5.49 1.75 3.07
CA THR A 58 -6.91 1.42 2.90
C THR A 58 -7.07 -0.08 2.66
N MET A 59 -8.05 -0.71 3.30
CA MET A 59 -8.49 -2.05 2.92
C MET A 59 -9.41 -1.92 1.71
N GLU A 60 -8.96 -2.41 0.58
CA GLU A 60 -9.60 -2.18 -0.71
C GLU A 60 -9.46 -3.34 -1.68
N ARG A 61 -10.24 -3.32 -2.74
CA ARG A 61 -10.07 -4.14 -3.95
C ARG A 61 -10.31 -3.28 -5.18
N HIS A 62 -9.83 -3.73 -6.31
CA HIS A 62 -10.03 -3.06 -7.60
C HIS A 62 -9.84 -4.05 -8.74
N GLU A 63 -10.31 -3.69 -9.92
CA GLU A 63 -10.18 -4.57 -11.09
C GLU A 63 -8.77 -4.58 -11.69
N HIS A 64 -8.01 -3.50 -11.52
CA HIS A 64 -6.63 -3.47 -12.01
C HIS A 64 -5.68 -4.24 -11.09
N THR A 65 -4.66 -4.85 -11.69
CA THR A 65 -3.60 -5.55 -10.96
C THR A 65 -2.59 -4.55 -10.41
N HIS A 66 -2.09 -4.81 -9.20
CA HIS A 66 -0.95 -4.12 -8.62
C HIS A 66 0.27 -5.01 -8.62
N MET A 67 1.42 -4.46 -9.01
CA MET A 67 2.73 -5.03 -8.71
C MET A 67 3.37 -4.20 -7.61
N VAL A 68 3.75 -4.84 -6.53
CA VAL A 68 4.32 -4.19 -5.34
C VAL A 68 5.68 -4.79 -5.03
N MET A 69 6.62 -3.94 -4.65
CA MET A 69 7.90 -4.36 -4.08
C MET A 69 8.11 -3.61 -2.77
N ILE A 70 8.38 -4.33 -1.69
CA ILE A 70 8.74 -3.73 -0.42
C ILE A 70 10.13 -3.12 -0.54
N PHE A 71 10.22 -1.81 -0.29
CA PHE A 71 11.43 -1.02 -0.45
C PHE A 71 12.04 -0.57 0.87
N ARG A 72 11.23 -0.54 1.94
CA ARG A 72 11.66 -0.10 3.28
C ARG A 72 10.94 -0.90 4.36
N GLY A 73 11.70 -1.39 5.34
CA GLY A 73 11.20 -1.90 6.61
C GLY A 73 10.43 -3.21 6.54
N LYS A 74 9.55 -3.38 7.51
CA LYS A 74 8.78 -4.61 7.73
C LYS A 74 7.35 -4.29 8.11
N GLY A 75 6.46 -5.21 7.77
CA GLY A 75 5.05 -5.11 8.10
C GLY A 75 4.31 -6.39 7.77
N GLN A 76 3.02 -6.25 7.60
CA GLN A 76 2.14 -7.33 7.20
C GLN A 76 1.29 -6.93 6.01
N CYS A 77 0.99 -7.89 5.17
CA CYS A 77 0.09 -7.75 4.03
C CYS A 77 -1.06 -8.73 4.17
N LEU A 78 -2.28 -8.21 4.17
CA LEU A 78 -3.48 -9.00 4.00
C LEU A 78 -3.79 -9.12 2.51
N MET A 79 -3.95 -10.34 2.01
CA MET A 79 -4.42 -10.63 0.65
C MET A 79 -5.48 -11.71 0.70
N GLY A 80 -6.71 -11.36 0.30
CA GLY A 80 -7.84 -12.29 0.33
C GLY A 80 -8.13 -12.79 1.73
N ASP A 81 -7.80 -14.03 2.01
CA ASP A 81 -8.02 -14.69 3.30
C ASP A 81 -6.73 -15.00 4.07
N THR A 82 -5.58 -14.51 3.57
CA THR A 82 -4.27 -14.76 4.18
C THR A 82 -3.63 -13.46 4.67
N VAL A 83 -2.83 -13.58 5.72
CA VAL A 83 -1.99 -12.50 6.25
C VAL A 83 -0.55 -13.01 6.27
N GLU A 84 0.33 -12.28 5.61
CA GLU A 84 1.74 -12.62 5.48
C GLU A 84 2.62 -11.50 6.04
N ASP A 85 3.70 -11.88 6.70
CA ASP A 85 4.77 -10.94 7.04
C ASP A 85 5.54 -10.57 5.77
N VAL A 86 5.85 -9.29 5.64
CA VAL A 86 6.59 -8.77 4.48
C VAL A 86 7.77 -7.92 4.93
N GLN A 87 8.82 -7.93 4.13
CA GLN A 87 10.04 -7.18 4.40
C GLN A 87 10.69 -6.67 3.13
N GLU A 88 11.67 -5.81 3.28
CA GLU A 88 12.45 -5.23 2.18
C GLU A 88 12.90 -6.30 1.19
N GLY A 89 12.61 -6.07 -0.08
CA GLY A 89 12.91 -6.96 -1.21
C GLY A 89 11.78 -7.91 -1.60
N ASP A 90 10.77 -8.10 -0.75
CA ASP A 90 9.64 -8.97 -1.10
C ASP A 90 8.80 -8.36 -2.22
N MET A 91 8.37 -9.21 -3.15
CA MET A 91 7.47 -8.82 -4.23
C MET A 91 6.08 -9.41 -4.00
N ILE A 92 5.07 -8.59 -4.30
CA ILE A 92 3.67 -8.96 -4.10
C ILE A 92 2.91 -8.62 -5.38
N GLU A 93 2.29 -9.62 -5.98
CA GLU A 93 1.32 -9.43 -7.05
C GLU A 93 -0.08 -9.45 -6.44
N ILE A 94 -0.83 -8.36 -6.62
CA ILE A 94 -2.21 -8.27 -6.14
C ILE A 94 -3.14 -8.45 -7.33
N PRO A 95 -3.80 -9.62 -7.45
CA PRO A 95 -4.67 -9.89 -8.57
C PRO A 95 -5.96 -9.07 -8.55
N LYS A 96 -6.62 -9.05 -9.69
CA LYS A 96 -7.94 -8.44 -9.87
C LYS A 96 -8.91 -8.85 -8.76
N LEU A 97 -9.56 -7.85 -8.16
CA LEU A 97 -10.63 -7.97 -7.15
C LEU A 97 -10.25 -8.64 -5.83
N MET A 98 -8.97 -8.87 -5.59
CA MET A 98 -8.52 -9.40 -4.32
C MET A 98 -8.46 -8.30 -3.27
N ALA A 99 -9.17 -8.49 -2.15
CA ALA A 99 -9.10 -7.58 -1.01
C ALA A 99 -7.68 -7.58 -0.43
N HIS A 100 -7.13 -6.40 -0.16
CA HIS A 100 -5.77 -6.27 0.35
C HIS A 100 -5.61 -5.05 1.24
N GLN A 101 -4.63 -5.13 2.15
CA GLN A 101 -4.23 -4.02 3.01
C GLN A 101 -2.79 -4.25 3.47
N PHE A 102 -2.03 -3.17 3.60
CA PHE A 102 -0.69 -3.17 4.18
C PHE A 102 -0.70 -2.53 5.56
N ARG A 103 0.01 -3.10 6.51
CA ARG A 103 0.22 -2.54 7.84
C ARG A 103 1.70 -2.54 8.18
N ALA A 104 2.18 -1.38 8.68
CA ALA A 104 3.53 -1.27 9.22
C ALA A 104 3.57 -1.87 10.63
N ASN A 105 4.66 -2.55 10.97
CA ASN A 105 4.89 -3.01 12.33
C ASN A 105 5.04 -1.82 13.28
N GLN A 106 4.81 -2.04 14.56
CA GLN A 106 5.12 -1.05 15.58
C GLN A 106 6.62 -0.79 15.58
N GLY A 107 7.00 0.50 15.60
CA GLY A 107 8.39 0.92 15.63
C GLY A 107 9.12 0.91 14.28
N GLU A 108 8.48 0.45 13.19
CA GLU A 108 9.09 0.43 11.87
C GLU A 108 8.19 1.09 10.82
N HIS A 109 8.81 1.77 9.86
CA HIS A 109 8.13 2.21 8.65
C HIS A 109 7.95 1.02 7.71
N LEU A 110 6.91 1.05 6.89
CA LEU A 110 6.75 0.14 5.76
C LEU A 110 6.64 0.98 4.49
N GLY A 111 7.65 0.91 3.64
CA GLY A 111 7.65 1.60 2.35
C GLY A 111 7.59 0.61 1.21
N PHE A 112 6.78 0.89 0.19
CA PHE A 112 6.67 0.00 -0.96
C PHE A 112 6.48 0.76 -2.27
N LEU A 113 7.11 0.23 -3.31
CA LEU A 113 6.93 0.66 -4.68
C LEU A 113 5.71 -0.04 -5.26
N CYS A 114 4.91 0.68 -6.04
CA CYS A 114 3.68 0.17 -6.62
C CYS A 114 3.57 0.56 -8.09
N LEU A 115 3.37 -0.42 -8.95
CA LEU A 115 3.18 -0.25 -10.38
C LEU A 115 1.73 -0.58 -10.74
N VAL A 116 1.05 0.36 -11.41
CA VAL A 116 -0.33 0.20 -11.89
C VAL A 116 -0.46 0.78 -13.29
N ASN A 117 -1.49 0.36 -14.03
CA ASN A 117 -1.86 1.03 -15.27
C ASN A 117 -2.35 2.47 -15.00
N VAL A 118 -2.06 3.39 -15.88
CA VAL A 118 -2.59 4.77 -15.80
C VAL A 118 -4.12 4.74 -15.92
N ASP A 119 -4.64 4.04 -16.92
CA ASP A 119 -6.07 3.78 -17.08
C ASP A 119 -6.49 2.64 -16.16
N ARG A 120 -7.25 2.98 -15.12
CA ARG A 120 -7.71 1.99 -14.15
C ARG A 120 -9.03 2.39 -13.50
N ASP A 121 -9.73 1.38 -13.01
CA ASP A 121 -10.96 1.55 -12.24
C ASP A 121 -10.69 2.22 -10.89
N LYS A 122 -11.75 2.74 -10.27
CA LYS A 122 -11.68 3.28 -8.92
C LYS A 122 -11.61 2.14 -7.91
N VAL A 123 -10.84 2.37 -6.85
CA VAL A 123 -10.78 1.43 -5.72
C VAL A 123 -12.14 1.30 -5.06
N GLN A 124 -12.45 0.07 -4.65
CA GLN A 124 -13.63 -0.27 -3.85
C GLN A 124 -13.16 -0.50 -2.42
N VAL A 125 -13.58 0.35 -1.51
CA VAL A 125 -13.27 0.19 -0.09
C VAL A 125 -14.09 -0.97 0.46
N ILE A 126 -13.43 -1.88 1.18
CA ILE A 126 -14.11 -3.01 1.83
C ILE A 126 -15.00 -2.47 2.96
N THR A 127 -16.27 -2.81 2.91
CA THR A 127 -17.25 -2.32 3.87
C THR A 127 -17.01 -2.87 5.28
N SER A 128 -17.53 -2.19 6.30
CA SER A 128 -17.48 -2.66 7.68
C SER A 128 -18.16 -4.03 7.86
N GLU A 129 -19.22 -4.29 7.11
CA GLU A 129 -19.93 -5.57 7.12
C GLU A 129 -19.06 -6.70 6.56
N GLU A 130 -18.40 -6.46 5.42
CA GLU A 130 -17.46 -7.41 4.83
C GLU A 130 -16.28 -7.66 5.77
N GLN A 131 -15.72 -6.61 6.38
CA GLN A 131 -14.62 -6.75 7.36
C GLN A 131 -15.06 -7.60 8.56
N ALA A 132 -16.29 -7.41 9.04
CA ALA A 132 -16.83 -8.23 10.13
C ALA A 132 -16.89 -9.72 9.75
N MET A 133 -17.27 -10.04 8.52
CA MET A 133 -17.25 -11.40 8.00
C MET A 133 -15.81 -11.94 7.88
N MET A 134 -14.88 -11.14 7.39
CA MET A 134 -13.46 -11.53 7.27
C MET A 134 -12.84 -11.83 8.63
N LYS A 135 -13.28 -11.14 9.70
CA LYS A 135 -12.81 -11.38 11.08
C LYS A 135 -13.21 -12.72 11.67
N GLN A 136 -14.02 -13.51 10.99
CA GLN A 136 -14.24 -14.90 11.36
C GLN A 136 -12.98 -15.74 11.21
N ASN A 137 -12.05 -15.31 10.34
CA ASN A 137 -10.71 -15.85 10.27
C ASN A 137 -9.86 -15.22 11.39
N PRO A 138 -9.32 -16.03 12.33
CA PRO A 138 -8.55 -15.50 13.47
C PRO A 138 -7.32 -14.69 13.08
N ALA A 139 -6.64 -15.05 11.99
CA ALA A 139 -5.47 -14.32 11.49
C ALA A 139 -5.86 -12.92 10.99
N ILE A 140 -6.95 -12.83 10.26
CA ILE A 140 -7.48 -11.55 9.77
C ILE A 140 -7.96 -10.69 10.95
N LYS A 141 -8.63 -11.30 11.90
CA LYS A 141 -9.07 -10.58 13.11
C LYS A 141 -7.88 -9.97 13.84
N ALA A 142 -6.84 -10.75 14.08
CA ALA A 142 -5.61 -10.27 14.72
C ALA A 142 -4.95 -9.14 13.94
N PHE A 143 -4.89 -9.26 12.61
CA PHE A 143 -4.35 -8.23 11.73
C PHE A 143 -5.15 -6.92 11.80
N LEU A 144 -6.47 -6.98 11.69
CA LEU A 144 -7.34 -5.79 11.69
C LEU A 144 -7.45 -5.11 13.05
N GLU A 145 -7.26 -5.85 14.14
CA GLU A 145 -7.38 -5.36 15.50
C GLU A 145 -6.00 -5.06 16.13
N SER A 146 -4.90 -5.25 15.39
CA SER A 146 -3.55 -4.90 15.87
C SER A 146 -3.42 -3.38 16.01
N GLU A 147 -2.85 -2.98 17.11
CA GLU A 147 -2.50 -1.58 17.40
C GLU A 147 -1.10 -1.23 16.89
#